data_1c2dc93b467215e6fb240e0962e1bac2
#
_entry.id   1c2dc93b467215e6fb240e0962e1bac2
#
_cell.length_a   1.000
_cell.length_b   1.000
_cell.length_c   1.000
_cell.angle_alpha   90.00
_cell.angle_beta   90.00
_cell.angle_gamma   90.00
#
_symmetry.space_group_name_H-M   'P 1'
#
loop_
_entity.id
_entity.type
_entity.pdbx_description
1 polymer ?
#
loop_
_entity_poly.entity_id
_entity_poly.type
_entity_poly.pdbx_seq_one_letter_code
_entity_poly.pdbx_strand_id
1 'polypeptide(L)'
;MLRIKSRKNSSQGIHPISFGLLSICLLLVSCFGRGNQELSEAERSAFGEYVNQLDTTVTGAWFDRMGVSADADSVLAYLRREVPRNGLDTMAFFIPEIAEDLEIVHQLMFDSVGVSINEVLPRLDAHLSKAYIRYTTGQRYGFMKPRVFNRMDPKVGNPDIFARVFDYDPALPDTTEAAKKMTESDRLDYLISSAPETYIYKALLNEMDKTTSAEKRHQIAVNMERCRWKIEHPKDIKRQILVNIPAQQLWAIGADSVLDMRICCGAVPTKTPLLHSAISYMQVNPEWVIPHNIVKTEVVQHAGDSAYFARNNYSIIDKETGDTLETSSVDANSLLSGKLRVSQKGGVGNSLGRIVFRFPNDFSIYLHDTNNRNAFQRDRRTLSHGCVRVQKPFELAKYLLPGVDEWTLECIRISMDEPPVTERGREYIRKHGKGENRLINYHDVTPHVPLYILYYTAFPNPKTGAVDFWPDLYGFDKVISKELKWISEASSSR
;
A
#
# COMPACT_ATOMS: atom_id res chain seq x y z
N MET A 1 25.67 -39.03 53.09
CA MET A 1 24.51 -39.94 53.32
C MET A 1 23.28 -39.39 52.64
N LEU A 2 22.65 -40.25 51.78
CA LEU A 2 21.32 -40.15 51.19
C LEU A 2 21.13 -39.19 50.01
N ARG A 3 21.17 -39.76 48.93
CA ARG A 3 20.28 -40.46 47.92
C ARG A 3 19.77 -39.51 46.81
N ILE A 4 20.37 -39.72 45.68
CA ILE A 4 19.98 -39.33 44.35
C ILE A 4 18.62 -39.96 43.99
N LYS A 5 17.69 -39.16 43.42
CA LYS A 5 16.64 -39.70 42.55
C LYS A 5 16.61 -38.89 41.23
N SER A 6 17.05 -39.57 40.22
CA SER A 6 16.88 -39.22 38.81
C SER A 6 15.39 -39.13 38.42
N ARG A 7 15.01 -38.14 37.69
CA ARG A 7 13.79 -38.17 36.88
C ARG A 7 14.14 -37.81 35.41
N LYS A 8 13.74 -38.74 34.60
CA LYS A 8 13.90 -38.79 33.15
C LYS A 8 13.31 -37.55 32.48
N ASN A 9 14.07 -36.98 31.53
CA ASN A 9 13.61 -36.10 30.47
C ASN A 9 12.64 -36.85 29.57
N SER A 10 11.45 -36.29 29.36
CA SER A 10 10.61 -36.59 28.22
C SER A 10 10.71 -35.39 27.27
N SER A 11 11.41 -35.61 26.18
CA SER A 11 11.40 -34.75 24.99
C SER A 11 9.99 -34.67 24.42
N GLN A 12 9.35 -33.53 24.47
CA GLN A 12 8.19 -33.26 23.63
C GLN A 12 8.68 -32.50 22.40
N GLY A 13 8.55 -33.18 21.26
CA GLY A 13 8.85 -32.66 19.95
C GLY A 13 7.91 -31.52 19.58
N ILE A 14 8.50 -30.53 18.95
CA ILE A 14 7.82 -29.44 18.29
C ILE A 14 7.17 -30.04 17.03
N HIS A 15 5.86 -30.11 17.00
CA HIS A 15 5.11 -30.43 15.79
C HIS A 15 5.01 -29.18 14.90
N PRO A 16 5.29 -29.30 13.60
CA PRO A 16 5.05 -28.21 12.66
C PRO A 16 3.54 -28.05 12.46
N ILE A 17 3.08 -26.81 12.48
CA ILE A 17 1.73 -26.37 12.12
C ILE A 17 1.55 -26.57 10.61
N SER A 18 1.04 -27.72 10.25
CA SER A 18 0.66 -28.09 8.89
C SER A 18 -0.67 -28.84 8.92
N PHE A 19 -1.71 -28.20 9.44
CA PHE A 19 -3.09 -28.71 9.38
C PHE A 19 -4.08 -27.55 9.42
N GLY A 20 -4.22 -26.85 8.29
CA GLY A 20 -5.17 -25.75 8.16
C GLY A 20 -5.90 -25.69 6.82
N LEU A 21 -5.31 -26.27 5.78
CA LEU A 21 -5.85 -26.16 4.41
C LEU A 21 -6.80 -27.30 4.00
N LEU A 22 -6.74 -28.45 4.65
CA LEU A 22 -7.64 -29.58 4.32
C LEU A 22 -8.99 -29.54 5.05
N SER A 23 -9.07 -28.85 6.22
CA SER A 23 -10.34 -28.72 6.96
C SER A 23 -11.29 -27.67 6.37
N ILE A 24 -10.79 -26.69 5.63
CA ILE A 24 -11.64 -25.65 5.03
C ILE A 24 -12.36 -26.19 3.79
N CYS A 25 -11.75 -27.09 3.03
CA CYS A 25 -12.43 -27.77 1.92
C CYS A 25 -13.54 -28.75 2.38
N LEU A 26 -13.38 -29.39 3.54
CA LEU A 26 -14.39 -30.35 4.05
C LEU A 26 -15.57 -29.65 4.74
N LEU A 27 -15.39 -28.43 5.29
CA LEU A 27 -16.50 -27.65 5.87
C LEU A 27 -17.32 -26.91 4.80
N LEU A 28 -16.76 -26.66 3.61
CA LEU A 28 -17.49 -26.09 2.49
C LEU A 28 -18.47 -27.09 1.84
N VAL A 29 -18.20 -28.39 1.95
CA VAL A 29 -19.09 -29.45 1.44
C VAL A 29 -20.30 -29.69 2.35
N SER A 30 -20.25 -29.37 3.64
CA SER A 30 -21.34 -29.61 4.59
C SER A 30 -22.37 -28.46 4.73
N CYS A 31 -22.09 -27.26 4.21
CA CYS A 31 -23.05 -26.14 4.14
C CYS A 31 -23.78 -26.06 2.80
N PHE A 32 -23.38 -26.80 1.79
CA PHE A 32 -24.07 -26.94 0.52
C PHE A 32 -24.98 -28.17 0.53
N GLY A 33 -25.93 -28.17 1.41
CA GLY A 33 -26.99 -29.17 1.42
C GLY A 33 -28.05 -28.91 0.34
N ARG A 34 -27.67 -29.02 -0.89
CA ARG A 34 -28.35 -29.44 -2.13
C ARG A 34 -27.28 -29.42 -3.22
N GLY A 35 -26.33 -30.34 -3.12
CA GLY A 35 -25.38 -30.61 -4.16
C GLY A 35 -26.10 -31.17 -5.37
N ASN A 36 -25.59 -30.83 -6.56
CA ASN A 36 -25.77 -31.52 -7.84
C ASN A 36 -26.91 -32.58 -7.85
N GLN A 37 -28.17 -32.15 -7.67
CA GLN A 37 -29.23 -32.98 -8.12
C GLN A 37 -29.31 -32.76 -9.63
N GLU A 38 -28.73 -33.71 -10.38
CA GLU A 38 -29.10 -33.86 -11.76
C GLU A 38 -30.60 -33.81 -11.82
N LEU A 39 -31.17 -32.97 -12.71
CA LEU A 39 -32.61 -32.91 -12.94
C LEU A 39 -33.15 -34.33 -13.08
N SER A 40 -34.21 -34.64 -12.38
CA SER A 40 -34.93 -35.91 -12.57
C SER A 40 -35.32 -36.06 -14.05
N GLU A 41 -35.56 -37.26 -14.50
CA GLU A 41 -35.95 -37.52 -15.91
C GLU A 41 -37.22 -36.74 -16.29
N ALA A 42 -38.15 -36.52 -15.35
CA ALA A 42 -39.33 -35.70 -15.52
C ALA A 42 -39.00 -34.20 -15.64
N GLU A 43 -38.07 -33.69 -14.84
CA GLU A 43 -37.61 -32.29 -14.90
C GLU A 43 -36.81 -32.01 -16.17
N ARG A 44 -36.00 -32.95 -16.63
CA ARG A 44 -35.29 -32.87 -17.94
C ARG A 44 -36.28 -32.88 -19.10
N SER A 45 -37.35 -33.67 -19.04
CA SER A 45 -38.40 -33.68 -20.04
C SER A 45 -39.16 -32.37 -20.08
N ALA A 46 -39.55 -31.82 -18.93
CA ALA A 46 -40.24 -30.55 -18.81
C ALA A 46 -39.35 -29.38 -19.26
N PHE A 47 -38.06 -29.35 -18.87
CA PHE A 47 -37.11 -28.36 -19.37
C PHE A 47 -36.95 -28.48 -20.90
N GLY A 48 -36.96 -29.70 -21.45
CA GLY A 48 -36.89 -29.96 -22.89
C GLY A 48 -38.06 -29.33 -23.67
N GLU A 49 -39.25 -29.22 -23.09
CA GLU A 49 -40.36 -28.51 -23.71
C GLU A 49 -40.12 -27.02 -23.87
N TYR A 50 -39.53 -26.38 -22.84
CA TYR A 50 -39.14 -24.96 -22.92
C TYR A 50 -37.95 -24.75 -23.85
N VAL A 51 -36.93 -25.64 -23.82
CA VAL A 51 -35.76 -25.57 -24.71
C VAL A 51 -36.12 -25.67 -26.19
N ASN A 52 -37.18 -26.44 -26.51
CA ASN A 52 -37.70 -26.49 -27.88
C ASN A 52 -38.28 -25.15 -28.36
N GLN A 53 -38.64 -24.25 -27.45
CA GLN A 53 -39.06 -22.89 -27.75
C GLN A 53 -37.90 -21.91 -27.87
N LEU A 54 -36.69 -22.31 -27.43
CA LEU A 54 -35.49 -21.48 -27.50
C LEU A 54 -35.09 -21.28 -28.97
N ASP A 55 -34.87 -20.02 -29.34
CA ASP A 55 -34.35 -19.67 -30.67
C ASP A 55 -33.04 -20.40 -30.91
N THR A 56 -32.89 -21.05 -32.06
CA THR A 56 -31.70 -21.83 -32.42
C THR A 56 -30.42 -20.99 -32.56
N THR A 57 -30.58 -19.67 -32.68
CA THR A 57 -29.47 -18.72 -32.72
C THR A 57 -28.96 -18.28 -31.34
N VAL A 58 -29.72 -18.54 -30.26
CA VAL A 58 -29.37 -18.19 -28.90
C VAL A 58 -28.37 -19.19 -28.36
N THR A 59 -27.18 -18.70 -28.03
CA THR A 59 -26.09 -19.44 -27.40
C THR A 59 -25.58 -18.65 -26.19
N GLY A 60 -25.08 -19.34 -25.18
CA GLY A 60 -24.52 -18.70 -23.98
C GLY A 60 -23.31 -19.45 -23.44
N ALA A 61 -22.58 -18.80 -22.57
CA ALA A 61 -21.44 -19.39 -21.86
C ALA A 61 -21.89 -20.21 -20.63
N TRP A 62 -23.11 -19.96 -20.15
CA TRP A 62 -23.62 -20.49 -18.88
C TRP A 62 -24.79 -21.43 -19.04
N PHE A 63 -25.23 -21.69 -20.26
CA PHE A 63 -26.30 -22.65 -20.56
C PHE A 63 -26.09 -23.33 -21.90
N ASP A 64 -26.70 -24.49 -22.04
CA ASP A 64 -26.84 -25.23 -23.29
C ASP A 64 -28.27 -25.77 -23.41
N ARG A 65 -28.51 -26.69 -24.37
CA ARG A 65 -29.81 -27.32 -24.54
C ARG A 65 -30.19 -28.34 -23.46
N MET A 66 -29.25 -28.65 -22.55
CA MET A 66 -29.47 -29.56 -21.42
C MET A 66 -29.82 -28.80 -20.13
N GLY A 67 -29.65 -27.48 -20.12
CA GLY A 67 -29.95 -26.63 -18.98
C GLY A 67 -28.87 -25.58 -18.70
N VAL A 68 -28.96 -24.99 -17.52
CA VAL A 68 -27.96 -24.06 -17.01
C VAL A 68 -26.77 -24.87 -16.43
N SER A 69 -25.57 -24.41 -16.68
CA SER A 69 -24.34 -25.01 -16.15
C SER A 69 -24.33 -25.00 -14.62
N ALA A 70 -23.89 -26.07 -13.97
CA ALA A 70 -23.69 -26.15 -12.52
C ALA A 70 -22.71 -25.08 -11.99
N ASP A 71 -21.81 -24.60 -12.84
CA ASP A 71 -20.90 -23.49 -12.50
C ASP A 71 -21.64 -22.18 -12.29
N ALA A 72 -22.79 -21.94 -12.93
CA ALA A 72 -23.59 -20.72 -12.76
C ALA A 72 -24.02 -20.55 -11.30
N ASP A 73 -24.54 -21.61 -10.67
CA ASP A 73 -24.92 -21.63 -9.26
C ASP A 73 -23.70 -21.43 -8.36
N SER A 74 -22.57 -22.07 -8.70
CA SER A 74 -21.33 -21.95 -7.95
C SER A 74 -20.76 -20.54 -8.00
N VAL A 75 -20.81 -19.89 -9.18
CA VAL A 75 -20.40 -18.49 -9.37
C VAL A 75 -21.32 -17.55 -8.59
N LEU A 76 -22.65 -17.74 -8.66
CA LEU A 76 -23.59 -16.94 -7.88
C LEU A 76 -23.33 -17.08 -6.38
N ALA A 77 -23.15 -18.30 -5.88
CA ALA A 77 -22.89 -18.56 -4.47
C ALA A 77 -21.58 -17.91 -4.00
N TYR A 78 -20.52 -17.98 -4.83
CA TYR A 78 -19.26 -17.30 -4.57
C TYR A 78 -19.42 -15.78 -4.53
N LEU A 79 -20.04 -15.19 -5.56
CA LEU A 79 -20.22 -13.74 -5.65
C LEU A 79 -21.12 -13.21 -4.52
N ARG A 80 -22.19 -13.92 -4.17
CA ARG A 80 -23.10 -13.57 -3.07
C ARG A 80 -22.38 -13.47 -1.73
N ARG A 81 -21.37 -14.30 -1.51
CA ARG A 81 -20.51 -14.28 -0.31
C ARG A 81 -19.43 -13.22 -0.40
N GLU A 82 -18.68 -13.20 -1.49
CA GLU A 82 -17.44 -12.42 -1.56
C GLU A 82 -17.65 -10.95 -1.94
N VAL A 83 -18.67 -10.60 -2.73
CA VAL A 83 -18.94 -9.20 -3.12
C VAL A 83 -19.15 -8.32 -1.88
N PRO A 84 -20.10 -8.60 -0.96
CA PRO A 84 -20.29 -7.77 0.23
C PRO A 84 -19.12 -7.87 1.22
N ARG A 85 -18.43 -9.02 1.27
CA ARG A 85 -17.23 -9.21 2.08
C ARG A 85 -16.07 -8.33 1.62
N ASN A 86 -16.03 -8.01 0.34
CA ASN A 86 -15.08 -7.07 -0.26
C ASN A 86 -15.53 -5.61 -0.18
N GLY A 87 -16.64 -5.31 0.50
CA GLY A 87 -17.22 -3.98 0.61
C GLY A 87 -17.86 -3.49 -0.69
N LEU A 88 -18.20 -4.40 -1.61
CA LEU A 88 -18.77 -4.08 -2.91
C LEU A 88 -20.30 -4.22 -2.89
N ASP A 89 -20.99 -3.45 -3.74
CA ASP A 89 -22.43 -3.45 -3.86
C ASP A 89 -22.89 -4.65 -4.69
N THR A 90 -23.79 -5.46 -4.14
CA THR A 90 -24.37 -6.63 -4.80
C THR A 90 -25.16 -6.28 -6.06
N MET A 91 -25.80 -5.11 -6.09
CA MET A 91 -26.54 -4.62 -7.26
C MET A 91 -25.62 -4.35 -8.44
N ALA A 92 -24.39 -3.87 -8.16
CA ALA A 92 -23.41 -3.64 -9.21
C ALA A 92 -22.92 -4.93 -9.90
N PHE A 93 -23.19 -6.08 -9.30
CA PHE A 93 -22.82 -7.41 -9.82
C PHE A 93 -24.03 -8.24 -10.21
N PHE A 94 -25.22 -7.63 -10.33
CA PHE A 94 -26.47 -8.27 -10.75
C PHE A 94 -26.85 -9.51 -9.90
N ILE A 95 -26.40 -9.55 -8.62
CA ILE A 95 -26.62 -10.73 -7.77
C ILE A 95 -28.10 -11.03 -7.54
N PRO A 96 -29.00 -10.05 -7.28
CA PRO A 96 -30.43 -10.30 -7.16
C PRO A 96 -31.04 -10.82 -8.47
N GLU A 97 -30.72 -10.19 -9.60
CA GLU A 97 -31.26 -10.54 -10.93
C GLU A 97 -30.80 -11.94 -11.38
N ILE A 98 -29.53 -12.29 -11.15
CA ILE A 98 -28.98 -13.63 -11.43
C ILE A 98 -29.71 -14.67 -10.57
N ALA A 99 -29.94 -14.36 -9.28
CA ALA A 99 -30.63 -15.28 -8.37
C ALA A 99 -32.08 -15.54 -8.79
N GLU A 100 -32.80 -14.49 -9.20
CA GLU A 100 -34.20 -14.58 -9.70
C GLU A 100 -34.26 -15.40 -10.99
N ASP A 101 -33.39 -15.12 -11.95
CA ASP A 101 -33.34 -15.84 -13.22
C ASP A 101 -33.01 -17.33 -13.05
N LEU A 102 -32.03 -17.66 -12.15
CA LEU A 102 -31.73 -19.05 -11.83
C LEU A 102 -32.87 -19.76 -11.15
N GLU A 103 -33.61 -19.09 -10.26
CA GLU A 103 -34.80 -19.64 -9.63
C GLU A 103 -35.91 -19.96 -10.64
N ILE A 104 -36.18 -19.04 -11.58
CA ILE A 104 -37.16 -19.26 -12.67
C ILE A 104 -36.79 -20.48 -13.49
N VAL A 105 -35.50 -20.63 -13.86
CA VAL A 105 -35.04 -21.76 -14.68
C VAL A 105 -35.11 -23.07 -13.92
N HIS A 106 -34.62 -23.12 -12.67
CA HIS A 106 -34.60 -24.36 -11.87
C HIS A 106 -35.99 -24.86 -11.50
N GLN A 107 -36.94 -23.96 -11.30
CA GLN A 107 -38.31 -24.34 -10.93
C GLN A 107 -39.26 -24.35 -12.12
N LEU A 108 -38.76 -24.10 -13.33
CA LEU A 108 -39.55 -24.04 -14.57
C LEU A 108 -40.74 -23.07 -14.47
N MET A 109 -40.55 -21.90 -13.85
CA MET A 109 -41.60 -20.95 -13.53
C MET A 109 -41.92 -19.99 -14.69
N PHE A 110 -41.52 -20.24 -15.92
CA PHE A 110 -41.66 -19.33 -17.05
C PHE A 110 -43.11 -18.87 -17.23
N ASP A 111 -44.06 -19.83 -17.29
CA ASP A 111 -45.49 -19.52 -17.49
C ASP A 111 -46.10 -18.83 -16.28
N SER A 112 -45.70 -19.20 -15.05
CA SER A 112 -46.27 -18.67 -13.81
C SER A 112 -45.89 -17.20 -13.57
N VAL A 113 -44.69 -16.78 -14.01
CA VAL A 113 -44.23 -15.37 -13.95
C VAL A 113 -44.46 -14.62 -15.26
N GLY A 114 -44.94 -15.31 -16.32
CA GLY A 114 -45.27 -14.68 -17.60
C GLY A 114 -44.07 -14.21 -18.41
N VAL A 115 -42.95 -14.95 -18.33
CA VAL A 115 -41.70 -14.67 -19.07
C VAL A 115 -41.32 -15.83 -20.00
N SER A 116 -40.65 -15.51 -21.10
CA SER A 116 -40.21 -16.51 -22.07
C SER A 116 -38.80 -17.01 -21.73
N ILE A 117 -38.50 -18.28 -22.04
CA ILE A 117 -37.16 -18.83 -21.99
C ILE A 117 -36.19 -18.02 -22.86
N ASN A 118 -36.67 -17.47 -23.98
CA ASN A 118 -35.88 -16.59 -24.87
C ASN A 118 -35.53 -15.23 -24.27
N GLU A 119 -36.18 -14.83 -23.17
CA GLU A 119 -35.87 -13.63 -22.40
C GLU A 119 -34.95 -13.94 -21.22
N VAL A 120 -35.29 -15.02 -20.48
CA VAL A 120 -34.56 -15.37 -19.23
C VAL A 120 -33.17 -15.86 -19.48
N LEU A 121 -32.94 -16.84 -20.37
CA LEU A 121 -31.62 -17.42 -20.57
C LEU A 121 -30.60 -16.42 -21.12
N PRO A 122 -30.87 -15.58 -22.14
CA PRO A 122 -29.94 -14.56 -22.59
C PRO A 122 -29.67 -13.48 -21.53
N ARG A 123 -30.65 -13.11 -20.72
CA ARG A 123 -30.50 -12.15 -19.63
C ARG A 123 -29.63 -12.71 -18.53
N LEU A 124 -29.85 -13.94 -18.12
CA LEU A 124 -29.04 -14.68 -17.13
C LEU A 124 -27.58 -14.78 -17.60
N ASP A 125 -27.36 -15.22 -18.84
CA ASP A 125 -26.01 -15.33 -19.42
C ASP A 125 -25.28 -13.97 -19.44
N ALA A 126 -25.99 -12.92 -19.84
CA ALA A 126 -25.44 -11.57 -19.87
C ALA A 126 -25.07 -11.04 -18.47
N HIS A 127 -25.92 -11.29 -17.46
CA HIS A 127 -25.66 -10.86 -16.09
C HIS A 127 -24.52 -11.65 -15.45
N LEU A 128 -24.51 -12.98 -15.56
CA LEU A 128 -23.43 -13.84 -15.08
C LEU A 128 -22.09 -13.46 -15.73
N SER A 129 -22.07 -13.32 -17.06
CA SER A 129 -20.87 -12.94 -17.80
C SER A 129 -20.32 -11.59 -17.36
N LYS A 130 -21.18 -10.59 -17.24
CA LYS A 130 -20.80 -9.25 -16.76
C LYS A 130 -20.29 -9.29 -15.32
N ALA A 131 -20.98 -10.00 -14.44
CA ALA A 131 -20.59 -10.14 -13.04
C ALA A 131 -19.23 -10.84 -12.90
N TYR A 132 -19.06 -11.96 -13.60
CA TYR A 132 -17.80 -12.74 -13.62
C TYR A 132 -16.63 -11.90 -14.12
N ILE A 133 -16.74 -11.32 -15.32
CA ILE A 133 -15.67 -10.50 -15.91
C ILE A 133 -15.36 -9.28 -15.04
N ARG A 134 -16.39 -8.59 -14.54
CA ARG A 134 -16.23 -7.43 -13.66
C ARG A 134 -15.52 -7.80 -12.38
N TYR A 135 -15.92 -8.88 -11.71
CA TYR A 135 -15.32 -9.29 -10.45
C TYR A 135 -13.88 -9.75 -10.62
N THR A 136 -13.62 -10.67 -11.55
CA THR A 136 -12.27 -11.21 -11.78
C THR A 136 -11.28 -10.14 -12.22
N THR A 137 -11.69 -9.26 -13.15
CA THR A 137 -10.87 -8.13 -13.60
C THR A 137 -10.65 -7.12 -12.47
N GLY A 138 -11.70 -6.78 -11.72
CA GLY A 138 -11.61 -5.84 -10.61
C GLY A 138 -10.72 -6.35 -9.48
N GLN A 139 -10.78 -7.63 -9.15
CA GLN A 139 -9.90 -8.22 -8.12
C GLN A 139 -8.43 -8.24 -8.57
N ARG A 140 -8.15 -8.40 -9.86
CA ARG A 140 -6.79 -8.48 -10.39
C ARG A 140 -6.14 -7.12 -10.69
N TYR A 141 -6.94 -6.08 -10.99
CA TYR A 141 -6.42 -4.79 -11.49
C TYR A 141 -6.95 -3.58 -10.73
N GLY A 142 -7.91 -3.78 -9.83
CA GLY A 142 -8.68 -2.72 -9.20
C GLY A 142 -9.97 -2.41 -9.95
N PHE A 143 -10.95 -1.89 -9.20
CA PHE A 143 -12.26 -1.50 -9.73
C PHE A 143 -12.27 -0.07 -10.25
N MET A 144 -11.25 0.73 -9.93
CA MET A 144 -11.08 2.08 -10.43
C MET A 144 -9.75 2.24 -11.19
N LYS A 145 -9.65 3.29 -12.00
CA LYS A 145 -8.41 3.66 -12.67
C LYS A 145 -7.60 4.58 -11.75
N PRO A 146 -6.43 4.17 -11.22
CA PRO A 146 -5.65 4.99 -10.28
C PRO A 146 -5.28 6.38 -10.81
N ARG A 147 -5.15 6.54 -12.12
CA ARG A 147 -4.88 7.85 -12.76
C ARG A 147 -5.94 8.92 -12.51
N VAL A 148 -7.09 8.56 -11.89
CA VAL A 148 -8.09 9.55 -11.45
C VAL A 148 -7.50 10.58 -10.47
N PHE A 149 -6.44 10.24 -9.75
CA PHE A 149 -5.71 11.17 -8.88
C PHE A 149 -5.17 12.39 -9.62
N ASN A 150 -5.02 12.34 -10.93
CA ASN A 150 -4.63 13.49 -11.75
C ASN A 150 -5.63 14.65 -11.67
N ARG A 151 -6.86 14.40 -11.21
CA ARG A 151 -7.90 15.39 -11.03
C ARG A 151 -7.86 16.11 -9.67
N MET A 152 -7.00 15.69 -8.76
CA MET A 152 -6.99 16.22 -7.38
C MET A 152 -6.54 17.67 -7.26
N ASP A 153 -5.72 18.16 -8.18
CA ASP A 153 -5.20 19.52 -8.12
C ASP A 153 -5.19 20.21 -9.49
N PRO A 154 -6.33 20.76 -9.92
CA PRO A 154 -6.42 21.45 -11.20
C PRO A 154 -5.65 22.78 -11.24
N LYS A 155 -5.23 23.34 -10.08
CA LYS A 155 -4.57 24.64 -9.98
C LYS A 155 -3.06 24.59 -10.23
N VAL A 156 -2.45 23.42 -10.20
CA VAL A 156 -0.98 23.32 -10.30
C VAL A 156 -0.48 23.26 -11.75
N GLY A 157 -1.37 23.34 -12.73
CA GLY A 157 -0.99 23.40 -14.14
C GLY A 157 -0.24 22.17 -14.67
N ASN A 158 -0.12 21.13 -13.86
CA ASN A 158 0.50 19.87 -14.26
C ASN A 158 -0.59 18.86 -14.60
N PRO A 159 -0.63 18.41 -15.88
CA PRO A 159 -1.65 17.47 -16.34
C PRO A 159 -1.57 16.10 -15.69
N ASP A 160 -0.44 15.73 -15.09
CA ASP A 160 -0.23 14.42 -14.49
C ASP A 160 0.18 14.49 -13.01
N ILE A 161 -0.82 14.72 -12.14
CA ILE A 161 -0.61 14.69 -10.69
C ILE A 161 -0.29 13.26 -10.21
N PHE A 162 -0.72 12.24 -10.94
CA PHE A 162 -0.42 10.85 -10.60
C PHE A 162 1.08 10.61 -10.62
N ALA A 163 1.78 11.02 -11.69
CA ALA A 163 3.22 10.92 -11.80
C ALA A 163 3.99 11.73 -10.74
N ARG A 164 3.35 12.71 -10.11
CA ARG A 164 3.93 13.50 -9.00
C ARG A 164 3.72 12.88 -7.62
N VAL A 165 2.79 11.95 -7.51
CA VAL A 165 2.40 11.31 -6.24
C VAL A 165 2.84 9.86 -6.19
N PHE A 166 2.94 9.20 -7.34
CA PHE A 166 3.24 7.77 -7.44
C PHE A 166 4.46 7.54 -8.33
N ASP A 167 5.36 6.68 -7.87
CA ASP A 167 6.52 6.17 -8.62
C ASP A 167 6.18 4.83 -9.29
N TYR A 168 4.97 4.71 -9.79
CA TYR A 168 4.52 3.51 -10.50
C TYR A 168 3.33 3.82 -11.41
N ASP A 169 3.22 3.05 -12.48
CA ASP A 169 2.10 3.09 -13.42
C ASP A 169 1.38 1.72 -13.38
N PRO A 170 0.23 1.62 -12.68
CA PRO A 170 -0.48 0.36 -12.58
C PRO A 170 -0.91 -0.15 -13.95
N ALA A 171 -0.78 -1.46 -14.18
CA ALA A 171 -1.26 -2.08 -15.41
C ALA A 171 -2.76 -1.81 -15.59
N LEU A 172 -3.14 -1.52 -16.84
CA LEU A 172 -4.54 -1.33 -17.19
C LEU A 172 -5.31 -2.65 -17.10
N PRO A 173 -6.60 -2.62 -16.72
CA PRO A 173 -7.43 -3.80 -16.72
C PRO A 173 -7.50 -4.44 -18.09
N ASP A 174 -7.21 -5.75 -18.15
CA ASP A 174 -7.41 -6.57 -19.34
C ASP A 174 -8.59 -7.51 -19.09
N THR A 175 -9.67 -7.29 -19.83
CA THR A 175 -10.88 -8.12 -19.76
C THR A 175 -10.83 -9.32 -20.68
N THR A 176 -9.88 -9.37 -21.62
CA THR A 176 -9.77 -10.42 -22.64
C THR A 176 -9.49 -11.78 -22.00
N GLU A 177 -8.55 -11.82 -21.04
CA GLU A 177 -8.23 -13.03 -20.31
C GLU A 177 -9.45 -13.53 -19.50
N ALA A 178 -10.13 -12.63 -18.79
CA ALA A 178 -11.30 -12.97 -18.00
C ALA A 178 -12.44 -13.51 -18.89
N ALA A 179 -12.67 -12.90 -20.06
CA ALA A 179 -13.67 -13.35 -21.01
C ALA A 179 -13.34 -14.74 -21.60
N LYS A 180 -12.06 -15.01 -21.88
CA LYS A 180 -11.59 -16.32 -22.33
C LYS A 180 -11.79 -17.37 -21.24
N LYS A 181 -11.33 -17.09 -20.01
CA LYS A 181 -11.42 -18.01 -18.87
C LYS A 181 -12.86 -18.34 -18.48
N MET A 182 -13.78 -17.42 -18.69
CA MET A 182 -15.20 -17.64 -18.46
C MET A 182 -15.78 -18.82 -19.27
N THR A 183 -15.22 -19.11 -20.44
CA THR A 183 -15.67 -20.20 -21.32
C THR A 183 -14.86 -21.50 -21.14
N GLU A 184 -13.86 -21.53 -20.28
CA GLU A 184 -13.03 -22.69 -19.99
C GLU A 184 -13.55 -23.48 -18.78
N SER A 185 -13.15 -24.75 -18.66
CA SER A 185 -13.55 -25.64 -17.56
C SER A 185 -13.01 -25.25 -16.20
N ASP A 186 -11.95 -24.42 -16.14
CA ASP A 186 -11.32 -23.93 -14.92
C ASP A 186 -11.85 -22.55 -14.49
N ARG A 187 -13.00 -22.10 -15.05
CA ARG A 187 -13.59 -20.78 -14.80
C ARG A 187 -13.79 -20.47 -13.31
N LEU A 188 -14.21 -21.45 -12.52
CA LEU A 188 -14.42 -21.27 -11.08
C LEU A 188 -13.11 -21.10 -10.32
N ASP A 189 -12.08 -21.86 -10.66
CA ASP A 189 -10.74 -21.71 -10.07
C ASP A 189 -10.14 -20.36 -10.42
N TYR A 190 -10.32 -19.89 -11.66
CA TYR A 190 -9.90 -18.57 -12.07
C TYR A 190 -10.61 -17.46 -11.29
N LEU A 191 -11.93 -17.60 -11.05
CA LEU A 191 -12.70 -16.68 -10.23
C LEU A 191 -12.16 -16.63 -8.80
N ILE A 192 -11.96 -17.77 -8.16
CA ILE A 192 -11.48 -17.88 -6.78
C ILE A 192 -10.06 -17.31 -6.66
N SER A 193 -9.18 -17.62 -7.60
CA SER A 193 -7.78 -17.15 -7.60
C SER A 193 -7.62 -15.68 -8.02
N SER A 194 -8.70 -14.97 -8.33
CA SER A 194 -8.63 -13.58 -8.76
C SER A 194 -8.28 -12.61 -7.62
N ALA A 195 -8.60 -12.96 -6.37
CA ALA A 195 -8.37 -12.12 -5.21
C ALA A 195 -6.85 -11.89 -4.95
N PRO A 196 -6.45 -10.70 -4.48
CA PRO A 196 -5.06 -10.45 -4.11
C PRO A 196 -4.57 -11.36 -2.97
N GLU A 197 -3.35 -11.86 -3.09
CA GLU A 197 -2.76 -12.74 -2.08
C GLU A 197 -1.88 -12.02 -1.05
N THR A 198 -1.76 -10.70 -1.15
CA THR A 198 -0.92 -9.93 -0.23
C THR A 198 -1.39 -10.07 1.22
N TYR A 199 -0.43 -10.10 2.17
CA TYR A 199 -0.77 -10.17 3.60
C TYR A 199 -1.63 -8.99 4.06
N ILE A 200 -1.47 -7.83 3.43
CA ILE A 200 -2.26 -6.63 3.71
C ILE A 200 -3.73 -6.87 3.35
N TYR A 201 -3.99 -7.35 2.13
CA TYR A 201 -5.36 -7.66 1.70
C TYR A 201 -6.02 -8.70 2.59
N LYS A 202 -5.31 -9.79 2.91
CA LYS A 202 -5.82 -10.85 3.80
C LYS A 202 -6.15 -10.32 5.20
N ALA A 203 -5.31 -9.45 5.75
CA ALA A 203 -5.57 -8.82 7.05
C ALA A 203 -6.80 -7.90 7.01
N LEU A 204 -6.94 -7.09 5.95
CA LEU A 204 -8.10 -6.21 5.74
C LEU A 204 -9.38 -7.02 5.56
N LEU A 205 -9.34 -8.11 4.81
CA LEU A 205 -10.49 -9.01 4.60
C LEU A 205 -10.95 -9.65 5.93
N ASN A 206 -9.99 -10.12 6.75
CA ASN A 206 -10.28 -10.65 8.09
C ASN A 206 -10.85 -9.59 9.04
N GLU A 207 -10.42 -8.34 8.92
CA GLU A 207 -10.97 -7.25 9.72
C GLU A 207 -12.37 -6.85 9.23
N MET A 208 -12.64 -6.93 7.91
CA MET A 208 -13.98 -6.73 7.34
C MET A 208 -15.00 -7.71 7.93
N ASP A 209 -14.59 -8.96 8.14
CA ASP A 209 -15.46 -10.00 8.72
C ASP A 209 -15.82 -9.73 10.20
N LYS A 210 -14.97 -8.99 10.91
CA LYS A 210 -15.13 -8.74 12.35
C LYS A 210 -15.84 -7.43 12.67
N THR A 211 -15.66 -6.41 11.81
CA THR A 211 -16.17 -5.08 12.12
C THR A 211 -17.61 -4.87 11.66
N THR A 212 -18.44 -4.31 12.55
CA THR A 212 -19.83 -3.89 12.26
C THR A 212 -19.95 -2.39 11.97
N SER A 213 -18.91 -1.60 12.25
CA SER A 213 -18.92 -0.17 11.99
C SER A 213 -18.92 0.10 10.48
N ALA A 214 -19.95 0.76 9.99
CA ALA A 214 -20.11 1.14 8.60
C ALA A 214 -18.94 2.01 8.11
N GLU A 215 -18.49 2.96 8.93
CA GLU A 215 -17.34 3.81 8.62
C GLU A 215 -16.04 3.00 8.45
N LYS A 216 -15.76 2.10 9.38
CA LYS A 216 -14.58 1.23 9.29
C LYS A 216 -14.67 0.27 8.12
N ARG A 217 -15.84 -0.32 7.86
CA ARG A 217 -16.06 -1.17 6.69
C ARG A 217 -15.77 -0.44 5.38
N HIS A 218 -16.27 0.80 5.27
CA HIS A 218 -15.98 1.66 4.12
C HIS A 218 -14.49 1.94 3.99
N GLN A 219 -13.83 2.30 5.08
CA GLN A 219 -12.38 2.56 5.09
C GLN A 219 -11.57 1.30 4.71
N ILE A 220 -11.95 0.13 5.20
CA ILE A 220 -11.35 -1.15 4.79
C ILE A 220 -11.53 -1.37 3.29
N ALA A 221 -12.74 -1.23 2.75
CA ALA A 221 -13.03 -1.42 1.33
C ALA A 221 -12.16 -0.52 0.42
N VAL A 222 -11.99 0.75 0.80
CA VAL A 222 -11.12 1.71 0.11
C VAL A 222 -9.66 1.24 0.13
N ASN A 223 -9.19 0.68 1.24
CA ASN A 223 -7.82 0.20 1.34
C ASN A 223 -7.61 -1.16 0.65
N MET A 224 -8.64 -2.01 0.60
CA MET A 224 -8.63 -3.23 -0.22
C MET A 224 -8.49 -2.90 -1.71
N GLU A 225 -9.07 -1.79 -2.18
CA GLU A 225 -8.88 -1.33 -3.55
C GLU A 225 -7.42 -1.07 -3.88
N ARG A 226 -6.66 -0.45 -2.97
CA ARG A 226 -5.21 -0.23 -3.15
C ARG A 226 -4.42 -1.54 -3.28
N CYS A 227 -4.86 -2.59 -2.60
CA CYS A 227 -4.23 -3.91 -2.68
C CYS A 227 -4.44 -4.61 -4.03
N ARG A 228 -5.45 -4.20 -4.80
CA ARG A 228 -5.78 -4.77 -6.12
C ARG A 228 -4.96 -4.17 -7.26
N TRP A 229 -4.41 -2.98 -7.07
CA TRP A 229 -3.61 -2.32 -8.11
C TRP A 229 -2.37 -3.16 -8.43
N LYS A 230 -2.06 -3.29 -9.73
CA LYS A 230 -0.88 -4.03 -10.21
C LYS A 230 0.38 -3.21 -10.04
N ILE A 231 0.84 -3.13 -8.81
CA ILE A 231 2.05 -2.45 -8.36
C ILE A 231 2.86 -3.39 -7.47
N GLU A 232 4.08 -3.00 -7.14
CA GLU A 232 4.87 -3.73 -6.13
C GLU A 232 4.30 -3.43 -4.74
N HIS A 233 3.78 -4.46 -4.09
CA HIS A 233 3.29 -4.40 -2.71
C HIS A 233 4.33 -4.92 -1.72
N PRO A 234 4.31 -4.43 -0.46
CA PRO A 234 5.14 -5.01 0.60
C PRO A 234 4.92 -6.51 0.71
N LYS A 235 6.01 -7.25 0.82
CA LYS A 235 6.00 -8.71 1.01
C LYS A 235 6.08 -9.03 2.50
N ASP A 236 5.65 -10.23 2.88
CA ASP A 236 5.89 -10.75 4.22
C ASP A 236 7.35 -11.24 4.33
N ILE A 237 8.28 -10.30 4.43
CA ILE A 237 9.72 -10.57 4.52
C ILE A 237 10.32 -9.92 5.77
N LYS A 238 11.35 -10.58 6.31
CA LYS A 238 11.94 -10.24 7.59
C LYS A 238 12.87 -9.00 7.59
N ARG A 239 13.11 -8.36 6.44
CA ARG A 239 13.99 -7.18 6.38
C ARG A 239 13.49 -6.20 5.35
N GLN A 240 12.71 -5.23 5.81
CA GLN A 240 12.17 -4.15 4.99
C GLN A 240 11.79 -2.95 5.85
N ILE A 241 11.63 -1.81 5.22
CA ILE A 241 11.16 -0.57 5.84
C ILE A 241 9.83 -0.19 5.22
N LEU A 242 8.82 0.00 6.07
CA LEU A 242 7.50 0.50 5.70
C LEU A 242 7.32 1.89 6.28
N VAL A 243 7.01 2.85 5.42
CA VAL A 243 6.61 4.22 5.79
C VAL A 243 5.15 4.38 5.41
N ASN A 244 4.23 4.45 6.37
CA ASN A 244 2.82 4.69 6.09
C ASN A 244 2.47 6.14 6.41
N ILE A 245 2.13 6.91 5.38
CA ILE A 245 1.88 8.35 5.49
C ILE A 245 0.68 8.67 6.40
N PRO A 246 -0.51 8.04 6.27
CA PRO A 246 -1.63 8.27 7.19
C PRO A 246 -1.30 7.99 8.65
N ALA A 247 -0.53 6.93 8.91
CA ALA A 247 -0.05 6.60 10.25
C ALA A 247 0.99 7.60 10.78
N GLN A 248 1.65 8.31 9.88
CA GLN A 248 2.83 9.13 10.18
C GLN A 248 3.87 8.33 10.95
N GLN A 249 4.08 7.07 10.51
CA GLN A 249 4.88 6.07 11.18
C GLN A 249 5.81 5.37 10.18
N LEU A 250 6.99 5.01 10.66
CA LEU A 250 7.94 4.12 10.01
C LEU A 250 8.09 2.87 10.86
N TRP A 251 8.05 1.71 10.21
CA TRP A 251 8.41 0.43 10.78
C TRP A 251 9.59 -0.16 10.01
N ALA A 252 10.69 -0.41 10.71
CA ALA A 252 11.81 -1.19 10.18
C ALA A 252 11.69 -2.62 10.73
N ILE A 253 11.28 -3.54 9.85
CA ILE A 253 10.95 -4.92 10.20
C ILE A 253 12.23 -5.75 10.18
N GLY A 254 12.61 -6.30 11.32
CA GLY A 254 13.73 -7.24 11.48
C GLY A 254 13.26 -8.68 11.59
N ALA A 255 14.21 -9.61 11.78
CA ALA A 255 13.91 -11.04 11.92
C ALA A 255 13.05 -11.32 13.16
N ASP A 256 13.38 -10.69 14.29
CA ASP A 256 12.79 -10.97 15.60
C ASP A 256 12.20 -9.73 16.28
N SER A 257 12.28 -8.57 15.63
CA SER A 257 11.81 -7.31 16.22
C SER A 257 11.39 -6.30 15.16
N VAL A 258 10.53 -5.38 15.55
CA VAL A 258 10.12 -4.24 14.73
C VAL A 258 10.54 -2.95 15.41
N LEU A 259 11.46 -2.22 14.79
CA LEU A 259 11.77 -0.85 15.19
C LEU A 259 10.70 0.07 14.64
N ASP A 260 9.95 0.71 15.51
CA ASP A 260 8.95 1.69 15.15
C ASP A 260 9.36 3.11 15.54
N MET A 261 8.95 4.09 14.74
CA MET A 261 9.22 5.50 15.04
C MET A 261 8.25 6.45 14.34
N ARG A 262 8.03 7.60 14.96
CA ARG A 262 7.28 8.70 14.34
C ARG A 262 8.05 9.30 13.17
N ILE A 263 7.30 9.77 12.17
CA ILE A 263 7.85 10.51 11.05
C ILE A 263 7.15 11.86 10.89
N CYS A 264 7.84 12.80 10.21
CA CYS A 264 7.17 13.92 9.55
C CYS A 264 7.24 13.71 8.03
N CYS A 265 6.14 13.90 7.36
CA CYS A 265 5.99 13.74 5.91
C CYS A 265 5.60 15.05 5.24
N GLY A 266 5.47 15.05 3.92
CA GLY A 266 5.12 16.19 3.11
C GLY A 266 3.80 16.84 3.53
N ALA A 267 3.75 18.17 3.45
CA ALA A 267 2.50 18.92 3.60
C ALA A 267 1.54 18.62 2.43
N VAL A 268 0.26 18.98 2.57
CA VAL A 268 -0.74 18.71 1.51
C VAL A 268 -0.35 19.30 0.15
N PRO A 269 0.24 20.54 0.06
CA PRO A 269 0.71 21.05 -1.23
C PRO A 269 1.98 20.37 -1.76
N THR A 270 2.77 19.75 -0.88
CA THR A 270 4.07 19.14 -1.18
C THR A 270 4.11 17.70 -0.67
N LYS A 271 3.14 16.90 -1.13
CA LYS A 271 2.95 15.52 -0.68
C LYS A 271 4.21 14.69 -0.80
N THR A 272 4.45 13.81 0.17
CA THR A 272 5.43 12.74 0.00
C THR A 272 4.91 11.77 -1.05
N PRO A 273 5.66 11.50 -2.13
CA PRO A 273 5.27 10.54 -3.15
C PRO A 273 5.28 9.11 -2.61
N LEU A 274 4.41 8.28 -3.17
CA LEU A 274 4.31 6.85 -2.86
C LEU A 274 5.21 6.09 -3.83
N LEU A 275 6.07 5.24 -3.29
CA LEU A 275 7.08 4.55 -4.10
C LEU A 275 7.55 3.24 -3.45
N HIS A 276 8.17 2.40 -4.28
CA HIS A 276 8.97 1.26 -3.87
C HIS A 276 10.41 1.48 -4.30
N SER A 277 11.36 1.30 -3.39
CA SER A 277 12.79 1.45 -3.63
C SER A 277 13.59 0.60 -2.64
N ALA A 278 14.90 0.83 -2.53
CA ALA A 278 15.73 0.20 -1.51
C ALA A 278 16.79 1.17 -1.00
N ILE A 279 16.97 1.24 0.32
CA ILE A 279 18.03 2.07 0.91
C ILE A 279 19.38 1.47 0.56
N SER A 280 20.22 2.28 -0.09
CA SER A 280 21.51 1.87 -0.64
C SER A 280 22.71 2.39 0.15
N TYR A 281 22.61 3.57 0.74
CA TYR A 281 23.65 4.14 1.58
C TYR A 281 23.13 5.20 2.54
N MET A 282 23.95 5.55 3.52
CA MET A 282 23.72 6.67 4.43
C MET A 282 24.85 7.67 4.35
N GLN A 283 24.51 8.94 4.58
CA GLN A 283 25.42 10.08 4.60
C GLN A 283 25.33 10.76 5.96
N VAL A 284 26.45 10.86 6.66
CA VAL A 284 26.52 11.50 7.98
C VAL A 284 26.98 12.94 7.82
N ASN A 285 26.33 13.87 8.50
CA ASN A 285 26.52 15.31 8.39
C ASN A 285 26.50 15.83 6.94
N PRO A 286 25.42 15.54 6.19
CA PRO A 286 25.32 15.94 4.79
C PRO A 286 25.28 17.45 4.65
N GLU A 287 25.90 17.97 3.62
CA GLU A 287 25.55 19.28 3.07
C GLU A 287 24.15 19.18 2.44
N TRP A 288 23.30 20.14 2.70
CA TRP A 288 21.99 20.22 2.06
C TRP A 288 22.01 21.17 0.89
N VAL A 289 22.01 20.64 -0.30
CA VAL A 289 21.74 21.44 -1.52
C VAL A 289 20.25 21.75 -1.54
N ILE A 290 19.90 23.02 -1.40
CA ILE A 290 18.48 23.44 -1.33
C ILE A 290 17.85 23.28 -2.72
N PRO A 291 16.77 22.48 -2.83
CA PRO A 291 16.06 22.31 -4.10
C PRO A 291 15.58 23.63 -4.68
N HIS A 292 15.64 23.77 -6.00
CA HIS A 292 15.32 25.02 -6.68
C HIS A 292 13.88 25.51 -6.40
N ASN A 293 12.92 24.59 -6.23
CA ASN A 293 11.56 24.92 -5.83
C ASN A 293 11.50 25.62 -4.45
N ILE A 294 12.31 25.19 -3.48
CA ILE A 294 12.42 25.82 -2.16
C ILE A 294 13.14 27.18 -2.29
N VAL A 295 14.21 27.25 -3.10
CA VAL A 295 14.84 28.53 -3.38
C VAL A 295 13.81 29.53 -3.94
N LYS A 296 12.98 29.10 -4.88
CA LYS A 296 11.96 29.90 -5.54
C LYS A 296 10.82 30.39 -4.63
N THR A 297 10.44 29.58 -3.62
CA THR A 297 9.30 29.89 -2.75
C THR A 297 9.69 30.50 -1.41
N GLU A 298 10.90 30.22 -0.91
CA GLU A 298 11.30 30.62 0.44
C GLU A 298 12.57 31.46 0.48
N VAL A 299 13.63 31.10 -0.28
CA VAL A 299 14.92 31.78 -0.16
C VAL A 299 14.95 33.10 -0.96
N VAL A 300 14.29 33.12 -2.12
CA VAL A 300 14.33 34.25 -3.06
C VAL A 300 13.89 35.57 -2.43
N GLN A 301 12.95 35.55 -1.50
CA GLN A 301 12.46 36.75 -0.80
C GLN A 301 13.51 37.38 0.14
N HIS A 302 14.62 36.69 0.39
CA HIS A 302 15.76 37.12 1.19
C HIS A 302 17.00 37.39 0.35
N ALA A 303 16.85 37.58 -0.96
CA ALA A 303 17.97 37.93 -1.83
C ALA A 303 18.66 39.22 -1.33
N GLY A 304 20.00 39.17 -1.23
CA GLY A 304 20.81 40.27 -0.69
C GLY A 304 20.85 40.40 0.84
N ASP A 305 20.04 39.60 1.59
CA ASP A 305 20.03 39.59 3.07
C ASP A 305 21.12 38.72 3.64
N SER A 306 22.35 39.22 3.76
CA SER A 306 23.48 38.43 4.30
C SER A 306 23.22 37.90 5.72
N ALA A 307 22.41 38.60 6.54
CA ALA A 307 22.08 38.16 7.89
C ALA A 307 21.20 36.91 7.87
N TYR A 308 20.26 36.83 6.91
CA TYR A 308 19.45 35.63 6.69
C TYR A 308 20.32 34.42 6.29
N PHE A 309 21.19 34.59 5.31
CA PHE A 309 22.07 33.52 4.83
C PHE A 309 23.03 33.05 5.94
N ALA A 310 23.64 33.95 6.67
CA ALA A 310 24.53 33.65 7.80
C ALA A 310 23.80 32.88 8.91
N ARG A 311 22.63 33.38 9.33
CA ARG A 311 21.83 32.76 10.40
C ARG A 311 21.38 31.33 10.06
N ASN A 312 21.14 31.04 8.77
CA ASN A 312 20.76 29.72 8.30
C ASN A 312 21.95 28.86 7.86
N ASN A 313 23.18 29.33 7.98
CA ASN A 313 24.39 28.66 7.46
C ASN A 313 24.27 28.37 5.95
N TYR A 314 23.67 29.27 5.18
CA TYR A 314 23.53 29.15 3.74
C TYR A 314 24.70 29.81 3.01
N SER A 315 25.19 29.10 1.98
CA SER A 315 26.18 29.60 1.01
C SER A 315 25.55 29.62 -0.37
N ILE A 316 25.92 30.62 -1.18
CA ILE A 316 25.52 30.69 -2.58
C ILE A 316 26.75 30.36 -3.42
N ILE A 317 26.63 29.41 -4.31
CA ILE A 317 27.73 28.87 -5.11
C ILE A 317 27.35 28.99 -6.58
N ASP A 318 28.23 29.58 -7.38
CA ASP A 318 28.11 29.55 -8.82
C ASP A 318 28.37 28.13 -9.34
N LYS A 319 27.46 27.60 -10.18
CA LYS A 319 27.55 26.20 -10.65
C LYS A 319 28.61 26.03 -11.73
N GLU A 320 28.95 27.08 -12.45
CA GLU A 320 29.92 27.05 -13.55
C GLU A 320 31.36 27.14 -13.03
N THR A 321 31.62 28.10 -12.12
CA THR A 321 32.96 28.33 -11.57
C THR A 321 33.25 27.55 -10.29
N GLY A 322 32.21 27.18 -9.54
CA GLY A 322 32.33 26.57 -8.22
C GLY A 322 32.60 27.58 -7.08
N ASP A 323 32.67 28.86 -7.41
CA ASP A 323 33.00 29.90 -6.44
C ASP A 323 31.84 30.17 -5.50
N THR A 324 32.17 30.47 -4.22
CA THR A 324 31.20 30.97 -3.24
C THR A 324 31.04 32.46 -3.45
N LEU A 325 29.81 32.89 -3.68
CA LEU A 325 29.47 34.31 -3.92
C LEU A 325 29.15 35.01 -2.61
N GLU A 326 29.45 36.33 -2.60
CA GLU A 326 29.06 37.20 -1.52
C GLU A 326 27.53 37.36 -1.51
N THR A 327 26.89 36.99 -0.41
CA THR A 327 25.42 36.92 -0.33
C THR A 327 24.72 38.25 -0.51
N SER A 328 25.38 39.35 -0.13
CA SER A 328 24.89 40.73 -0.31
C SER A 328 24.81 41.16 -1.79
N SER A 329 25.59 40.55 -2.66
CA SER A 329 25.66 40.91 -4.09
C SER A 329 24.68 40.12 -4.97
N VAL A 330 23.97 39.10 -4.42
CA VAL A 330 23.08 38.25 -5.18
C VAL A 330 21.65 38.71 -5.09
N ASP A 331 21.07 39.08 -6.23
CA ASP A 331 19.67 39.50 -6.35
C ASP A 331 18.69 38.35 -6.59
N ALA A 332 17.42 38.62 -6.57
CA ALA A 332 16.35 37.63 -6.78
C ALA A 332 16.42 36.97 -8.15
N ASN A 333 16.73 37.71 -9.21
CA ASN A 333 16.81 37.17 -10.57
C ASN A 333 17.97 36.19 -10.70
N SER A 334 19.09 36.48 -10.08
CA SER A 334 20.26 35.59 -10.03
C SER A 334 19.92 34.27 -9.33
N LEU A 335 19.22 34.30 -8.17
CA LEU A 335 18.76 33.09 -7.47
C LEU A 335 17.77 32.26 -8.30
N LEU A 336 16.92 32.90 -9.09
CA LEU A 336 15.92 32.23 -9.93
C LEU A 336 16.49 31.73 -11.27
N SER A 337 17.66 32.20 -11.68
CA SER A 337 18.28 31.87 -12.97
C SER A 337 18.58 30.38 -13.16
N GLY A 338 18.65 29.62 -12.09
CA GLY A 338 19.10 28.21 -12.10
C GLY A 338 20.61 28.03 -12.21
N LYS A 339 21.39 29.11 -12.40
CA LYS A 339 22.87 29.09 -12.47
C LYS A 339 23.52 28.96 -11.10
N LEU A 340 22.83 29.42 -10.05
CA LEU A 340 23.33 29.37 -8.69
C LEU A 340 22.82 28.13 -7.94
N ARG A 341 23.62 27.68 -6.99
CA ARG A 341 23.29 26.63 -6.02
C ARG A 341 23.28 27.27 -4.63
N VAL A 342 22.20 27.17 -3.92
CA VAL A 342 22.16 27.52 -2.49
C VAL A 342 22.34 26.22 -1.71
N SER A 343 23.29 26.21 -0.79
CA SER A 343 23.55 25.04 0.05
C SER A 343 23.65 25.41 1.53
N GLN A 344 23.28 24.47 2.39
CA GLN A 344 23.43 24.59 3.84
C GLN A 344 24.56 23.67 4.31
N LYS A 345 25.52 24.23 5.04
CA LYS A 345 26.63 23.49 5.61
C LYS A 345 26.13 22.33 6.49
N GLY A 346 26.75 21.17 6.39
CA GLY A 346 26.50 20.03 7.29
C GLY A 346 26.85 20.36 8.74
N GLY A 347 26.23 19.68 9.68
CA GLY A 347 26.52 19.86 11.10
C GLY A 347 25.38 20.48 11.89
N VAL A 348 25.70 21.25 12.94
CA VAL A 348 24.71 21.86 13.84
C VAL A 348 23.78 22.82 13.06
N GLY A 349 22.47 22.69 13.28
CA GLY A 349 21.47 23.54 12.65
C GLY A 349 21.06 23.15 11.24
N ASN A 350 21.73 22.15 10.62
CA ASN A 350 21.34 21.70 9.29
C ASN A 350 19.92 21.10 9.27
N SER A 351 19.11 21.48 8.28
CA SER A 351 17.71 21.06 8.15
C SER A 351 17.53 19.56 7.94
N LEU A 352 18.55 18.88 7.35
CA LEU A 352 18.58 17.43 7.21
C LEU A 352 19.02 16.71 8.50
N GLY A 353 19.31 17.45 9.56
CA GLY A 353 19.89 16.88 10.78
C GLY A 353 21.30 16.33 10.56
N ARG A 354 21.59 15.20 11.16
CA ARG A 354 22.93 14.61 11.21
C ARG A 354 23.12 13.43 10.26
N ILE A 355 22.06 12.89 9.68
CA ILE A 355 22.15 11.72 8.80
C ILE A 355 21.00 11.70 7.78
N VAL A 356 21.34 11.26 6.57
CA VAL A 356 20.40 11.04 5.46
C VAL A 356 20.55 9.60 5.00
N PHE A 357 19.43 8.95 4.72
CA PHE A 357 19.33 7.62 4.13
C PHE A 357 18.87 7.75 2.68
N ARG A 358 19.72 7.31 1.75
CA ARG A 358 19.52 7.47 0.32
C ARG A 358 19.02 6.21 -0.33
N PHE A 359 18.13 6.40 -1.30
CA PHE A 359 17.55 5.37 -2.15
C PHE A 359 17.25 5.96 -3.54
N PRO A 360 17.35 5.17 -4.62
CA PRO A 360 17.00 5.62 -5.97
C PRO A 360 15.53 6.02 -6.04
N ASN A 361 15.23 7.17 -6.61
CA ASN A 361 13.88 7.64 -6.95
C ASN A 361 13.94 8.91 -7.81
N ASP A 362 12.88 9.16 -8.61
CA ASP A 362 12.80 10.32 -9.51
C ASP A 362 12.29 11.60 -8.83
N PHE A 363 11.89 11.53 -7.55
CA PHE A 363 11.33 12.67 -6.80
C PHE A 363 12.36 13.45 -5.99
N SER A 364 13.61 13.02 -5.98
CA SER A 364 14.68 13.61 -5.16
C SER A 364 14.33 13.68 -3.67
N ILE A 365 13.61 12.66 -3.16
CA ILE A 365 13.29 12.53 -1.74
C ILE A 365 14.21 11.51 -1.06
N TYR A 366 14.29 11.61 0.25
CA TYR A 366 15.08 10.74 1.11
C TYR A 366 14.52 10.71 2.53
N LEU A 367 14.92 9.71 3.32
CA LEU A 367 14.70 9.72 4.75
C LEU A 367 15.85 10.45 5.43
N HIS A 368 15.56 11.27 6.45
CA HIS A 368 16.61 12.04 7.11
C HIS A 368 16.28 12.39 8.56
N ASP A 369 17.29 12.74 9.32
CA ASP A 369 17.17 13.35 10.64
C ASP A 369 16.60 14.79 10.53
N THR A 370 16.55 15.53 11.62
CA THR A 370 16.07 16.91 11.65
C THR A 370 16.69 17.68 12.82
N ASN A 371 16.94 18.97 12.61
CA ASN A 371 17.27 19.91 13.69
C ASN A 371 16.03 20.25 14.56
N ASN A 372 14.81 20.00 14.09
CA ASN A 372 13.56 20.29 14.79
C ASN A 372 12.93 19.02 15.36
N ARG A 373 13.46 18.51 16.46
CA ARG A 373 12.96 17.32 17.16
C ARG A 373 11.57 17.49 17.76
N ASN A 374 11.17 18.72 18.10
CA ASN A 374 9.87 19.04 18.67
C ASN A 374 8.72 18.79 17.67
N ALA A 375 9.02 18.73 16.37
CA ALA A 375 8.03 18.39 15.36
C ALA A 375 7.40 17.02 15.58
N PHE A 376 8.15 16.06 16.16
CA PHE A 376 7.64 14.71 16.46
C PHE A 376 6.62 14.67 17.62
N GLN A 377 6.52 15.73 18.43
CA GLN A 377 5.53 15.82 19.51
C GLN A 377 4.13 16.15 19.00
N ARG A 378 4.01 16.66 17.79
CA ARG A 378 2.74 17.05 17.19
C ARG A 378 1.94 15.83 16.75
N ASP A 379 0.61 15.92 16.84
CA ASP A 379 -0.28 14.88 16.31
C ASP A 379 -0.26 14.88 14.78
N ARG A 380 -0.39 16.06 14.17
CA ARG A 380 -0.27 16.20 12.73
C ARG A 380 1.15 16.61 12.34
N ARG A 381 1.83 15.74 11.60
CA ARG A 381 3.24 15.88 11.22
C ARG A 381 3.44 15.96 9.70
N THR A 382 2.46 16.46 8.98
CA THR A 382 2.54 16.80 7.55
C THR A 382 3.21 18.15 7.36
N LEU A 383 4.54 18.21 7.46
CA LEU A 383 5.31 19.45 7.68
C LEU A 383 6.46 19.65 6.67
N SER A 384 6.84 18.63 5.90
CA SER A 384 7.99 18.69 5.00
C SER A 384 7.60 19.07 3.57
N HIS A 385 8.62 19.28 2.73
CA HIS A 385 8.48 19.50 1.29
C HIS A 385 8.51 18.19 0.48
N GLY A 386 8.19 17.06 1.10
CA GLY A 386 8.14 15.75 0.48
C GLY A 386 9.07 14.71 1.13
N CYS A 387 10.26 15.10 1.57
CA CYS A 387 11.17 14.21 2.31
C CYS A 387 10.57 13.74 3.64
N VAL A 388 11.04 12.58 4.13
CA VAL A 388 10.54 11.95 5.36
C VAL A 388 11.56 12.18 6.48
N ARG A 389 11.15 12.96 7.51
CA ARG A 389 11.96 13.12 8.74
C ARG A 389 11.69 11.93 9.67
N VAL A 390 12.76 11.34 10.22
CA VAL A 390 12.67 10.17 11.10
C VAL A 390 13.05 10.52 12.54
N GLN A 391 12.29 9.98 13.50
CA GLN A 391 12.47 10.31 14.92
C GLN A 391 13.72 9.67 15.55
N LYS A 392 14.08 8.45 15.13
CA LYS A 392 15.18 7.65 15.70
C LYS A 392 16.23 7.34 14.63
N PRO A 393 16.95 8.36 14.13
CA PRO A 393 17.85 8.18 12.98
C PRO A 393 19.03 7.27 13.28
N PHE A 394 19.62 7.31 14.47
CA PHE A 394 20.71 6.41 14.84
C PHE A 394 20.25 4.95 14.94
N GLU A 395 19.07 4.70 15.53
CA GLU A 395 18.52 3.34 15.60
C GLU A 395 18.19 2.80 14.20
N LEU A 396 17.75 3.66 13.28
CA LEU A 396 17.55 3.29 11.88
C LEU A 396 18.89 2.95 11.22
N ALA A 397 19.96 3.73 11.45
CA ALA A 397 21.30 3.42 10.95
C ALA A 397 21.80 2.06 11.48
N LYS A 398 21.61 1.79 12.76
CA LYS A 398 21.94 0.50 13.38
C LYS A 398 21.16 -0.66 12.76
N TYR A 399 19.86 -0.49 12.50
CA TYR A 399 19.04 -1.50 11.81
C TYR A 399 19.55 -1.79 10.39
N LEU A 400 20.00 -0.76 9.67
CA LEU A 400 20.51 -0.89 8.30
C LEU A 400 21.86 -1.60 8.22
N LEU A 401 22.61 -1.67 9.30
CA LEU A 401 23.97 -2.21 9.39
C LEU A 401 24.08 -3.43 10.31
N PRO A 402 23.33 -4.53 10.05
CA PRO A 402 23.43 -5.73 10.88
C PRO A 402 24.83 -6.34 10.76
N GLY A 403 25.44 -6.66 11.90
CA GLY A 403 26.76 -7.31 11.94
C GLY A 403 27.95 -6.37 11.74
N VAL A 404 27.72 -5.06 11.59
CA VAL A 404 28.82 -4.09 11.62
C VAL A 404 29.47 -4.07 13.03
N ASP A 405 30.77 -3.84 13.09
CA ASP A 405 31.48 -3.81 14.37
C ASP A 405 31.06 -2.61 15.24
N GLU A 406 31.20 -2.77 16.57
CA GLU A 406 30.78 -1.78 17.55
C GLU A 406 31.51 -0.43 17.34
N TRP A 407 32.75 -0.43 16.89
CA TRP A 407 33.49 0.80 16.66
C TRP A 407 32.96 1.60 15.48
N THR A 408 32.57 0.95 14.41
CA THR A 408 31.89 1.60 13.26
C THR A 408 30.61 2.29 13.68
N LEU A 409 29.76 1.61 14.48
CA LEU A 409 28.55 2.22 15.04
C LEU A 409 28.86 3.42 15.94
N GLU A 410 29.91 3.31 16.74
CA GLU A 410 30.37 4.40 17.61
C GLU A 410 30.91 5.58 16.81
N CYS A 411 31.61 5.33 15.71
CA CYS A 411 32.09 6.36 14.78
C CYS A 411 30.87 7.12 14.14
N ILE A 412 29.82 6.42 13.77
CA ILE A 412 28.59 7.04 13.27
C ILE A 412 27.98 7.92 14.37
N ARG A 413 27.83 7.39 15.59
CA ARG A 413 27.29 8.10 16.75
C ARG A 413 28.07 9.39 17.04
N ILE A 414 29.37 9.29 17.16
CA ILE A 414 30.24 10.44 17.42
C ILE A 414 30.16 11.46 16.27
N SER A 415 30.11 11.00 15.03
CA SER A 415 29.99 11.87 13.87
C SER A 415 28.60 12.56 13.80
N MET A 416 27.58 12.00 14.44
CA MET A 416 26.27 12.63 14.61
C MET A 416 26.21 13.60 15.80
N ASP A 417 27.35 13.85 16.48
CA ASP A 417 27.47 14.60 17.74
C ASP A 417 26.62 14.03 18.88
N GLU A 418 26.33 12.74 18.85
CA GLU A 418 25.70 12.03 19.97
C GLU A 418 26.76 11.59 21.00
N PRO A 419 26.40 11.50 22.30
CA PRO A 419 27.31 11.06 23.33
C PRO A 419 27.86 9.65 23.07
N PRO A 420 29.17 9.41 23.22
CA PRO A 420 29.74 8.07 23.06
C PRO A 420 29.25 7.12 24.17
N VAL A 421 29.05 5.86 23.80
CA VAL A 421 28.60 4.80 24.74
C VAL A 421 29.72 3.79 25.05
N THR A 422 30.71 3.64 24.19
CA THR A 422 31.86 2.75 24.42
C THR A 422 32.97 3.45 25.15
N GLU A 423 33.89 2.71 25.85
CA GLU A 423 35.03 3.31 26.48
C GLU A 423 36.01 3.91 25.44
N ARG A 424 36.19 3.22 24.31
CA ARG A 424 37.00 3.73 23.20
C ARG A 424 36.44 5.06 22.66
N GLY A 425 35.12 5.19 22.55
CA GLY A 425 34.48 6.43 22.12
C GLY A 425 34.66 7.56 23.14
N ARG A 426 34.49 7.27 24.44
CA ARG A 426 34.75 8.23 25.52
C ARG A 426 36.20 8.71 25.55
N GLU A 427 37.15 7.79 25.35
CA GLU A 427 38.56 8.12 25.26
C GLU A 427 38.87 8.99 24.05
N TYR A 428 38.27 8.67 22.89
CA TYR A 428 38.38 9.49 21.69
C TYR A 428 37.94 10.94 21.95
N ILE A 429 36.77 11.14 22.56
CA ILE A 429 36.25 12.48 22.87
C ILE A 429 37.08 13.20 23.93
N ARG A 430 37.64 12.49 24.93
CA ARG A 430 38.59 13.07 25.90
C ARG A 430 39.82 13.64 25.20
N LYS A 431 40.33 12.93 24.19
CA LYS A 431 41.56 13.30 23.47
C LYS A 431 41.31 14.42 22.43
N HIS A 432 40.21 14.40 21.72
CA HIS A 432 39.94 15.28 20.57
C HIS A 432 38.92 16.39 20.87
N GLY A 433 38.28 16.36 22.03
CA GLY A 433 37.22 17.31 22.43
C GLY A 433 35.86 16.98 21.86
N LYS A 434 34.85 17.77 22.28
CA LYS A 434 33.45 17.66 21.81
C LYS A 434 33.20 18.46 20.51
N GLY A 435 34.21 18.81 19.76
CA GLY A 435 34.05 19.53 18.51
C GLY A 435 33.41 18.70 17.40
N GLU A 436 33.32 19.30 16.21
CA GLU A 436 32.78 18.62 15.03
C GLU A 436 33.64 17.43 14.62
N ASN A 437 33.37 16.26 15.20
CA ASN A 437 34.12 15.02 14.89
C ASN A 437 33.45 14.36 13.64
N ARG A 438 34.27 14.18 12.60
CA ARG A 438 33.82 13.61 11.31
C ARG A 438 34.54 12.29 11.04
N LEU A 439 34.28 11.25 11.85
CA LEU A 439 34.91 9.94 11.71
C LEU A 439 34.38 9.15 10.52
N ILE A 440 33.10 9.32 10.22
CA ILE A 440 32.44 8.70 9.08
C ILE A 440 31.53 9.75 8.40
N ASN A 441 31.67 9.91 7.08
CA ASN A 441 30.81 10.77 6.27
C ASN A 441 29.84 9.97 5.40
N TYR A 442 30.14 8.70 5.15
CA TYR A 442 29.41 7.84 4.24
C TYR A 442 29.53 6.38 4.67
N HIS A 443 28.43 5.61 4.48
CA HIS A 443 28.46 4.16 4.67
C HIS A 443 27.44 3.49 3.74
N ASP A 444 27.89 2.47 2.99
CA ASP A 444 27.02 1.66 2.16
C ASP A 444 26.12 0.75 3.00
N VAL A 445 24.93 0.48 2.51
CA VAL A 445 23.98 -0.47 3.07
C VAL A 445 23.95 -1.72 2.19
N THR A 446 24.59 -2.79 2.66
CA THR A 446 24.71 -4.03 1.90
C THR A 446 24.23 -5.23 2.73
N PRO A 447 23.29 -6.05 2.22
CA PRO A 447 22.48 -5.83 1.03
C PRO A 447 21.53 -4.63 1.20
N HIS A 448 21.12 -4.02 0.08
CA HIS A 448 20.14 -2.92 0.08
C HIS A 448 18.86 -3.36 0.80
N VAL A 449 18.24 -2.46 1.54
CA VAL A 449 17.02 -2.76 2.31
C VAL A 449 15.79 -2.21 1.61
N PRO A 450 14.82 -3.08 1.21
CA PRO A 450 13.58 -2.65 0.60
C PRO A 450 12.87 -1.58 1.41
N LEU A 451 12.42 -0.53 0.74
CA LEU A 451 11.70 0.60 1.28
C LEU A 451 10.38 0.77 0.52
N TYR A 452 9.28 0.81 1.26
CA TYR A 452 7.97 1.15 0.74
C TYR A 452 7.45 2.41 1.41
N ILE A 453 7.11 3.42 0.63
CA ILE A 453 6.38 4.60 1.10
C ILE A 453 4.95 4.44 0.64
N LEU A 454 4.03 4.26 1.60
CA LEU A 454 2.68 3.77 1.42
C LEU A 454 1.65 4.80 1.88
N TYR A 455 0.42 4.62 1.41
CA TYR A 455 -0.73 5.37 1.88
C TYR A 455 -1.90 4.43 2.15
N TYR A 456 -1.97 3.92 3.37
CA TYR A 456 -3.07 3.09 3.85
C TYR A 456 -3.68 3.71 5.11
N THR A 457 -4.96 4.04 5.07
CA THR A 457 -5.71 4.56 6.22
C THR A 457 -6.23 3.44 7.13
N ALA A 458 -6.31 2.21 6.62
CA ALA A 458 -6.45 0.97 7.37
C ALA A 458 -5.31 0.02 6.97
N PHE A 459 -4.51 -0.44 7.93
CA PHE A 459 -3.29 -1.21 7.65
C PHE A 459 -2.94 -2.15 8.81
N PRO A 460 -2.53 -3.39 8.55
CA PRO A 460 -2.05 -4.30 9.59
C PRO A 460 -0.75 -3.76 10.20
N ASN A 461 -0.80 -3.45 11.48
CA ASN A 461 0.36 -2.96 12.23
C ASN A 461 1.42 -4.06 12.33
N PRO A 462 2.65 -3.84 11.80
CA PRO A 462 3.68 -4.88 11.79
C PRO A 462 4.11 -5.36 13.19
N LYS A 463 3.80 -4.59 14.23
CA LYS A 463 4.18 -4.89 15.61
C LYS A 463 3.13 -5.71 16.35
N THR A 464 1.85 -5.47 16.08
CA THR A 464 0.73 -6.09 16.80
C THR A 464 -0.06 -7.09 15.97
N GLY A 465 0.03 -7.01 14.64
CA GLY A 465 -0.79 -7.77 13.70
C GLY A 465 -2.23 -7.27 13.58
N ALA A 466 -2.67 -6.36 14.44
CA ALA A 466 -4.01 -5.78 14.37
C ALA A 466 -4.12 -4.74 13.26
N VAL A 467 -5.30 -4.58 12.68
CA VAL A 467 -5.56 -3.50 11.72
C VAL A 467 -5.81 -2.20 12.48
N ASP A 468 -4.91 -1.24 12.30
CA ASP A 468 -5.06 0.12 12.81
C ASP A 468 -5.70 1.03 11.77
N PHE A 469 -6.37 2.10 12.24
CA PHE A 469 -7.10 3.06 11.40
C PHE A 469 -6.57 4.48 11.63
N TRP A 470 -6.38 5.23 10.55
CA TRP A 470 -5.87 6.61 10.58
C TRP A 470 -6.67 7.53 9.65
N PRO A 471 -6.65 8.85 9.90
CA PRO A 471 -7.33 9.81 9.04
C PRO A 471 -6.71 9.90 7.64
N ASP A 472 -7.53 10.28 6.67
CA ASP A 472 -7.14 10.52 5.28
C ASP A 472 -6.45 11.90 5.13
N LEU A 473 -5.13 11.95 5.41
CA LEU A 473 -4.35 13.19 5.48
C LEU A 473 -4.25 13.95 4.15
N TYR A 474 -4.22 13.23 3.03
CA TYR A 474 -4.07 13.80 1.68
C TYR A 474 -5.36 13.80 0.87
N GLY A 475 -6.45 13.25 1.39
CA GLY A 475 -7.73 13.16 0.70
C GLY A 475 -7.81 12.03 -0.35
N PHE A 476 -6.91 11.03 -0.29
CA PHE A 476 -6.87 9.96 -1.28
C PHE A 476 -8.04 8.98 -1.12
N ASP A 477 -8.51 8.73 0.10
CA ASP A 477 -9.68 7.89 0.34
C ASP A 477 -10.94 8.51 -0.28
N LYS A 478 -11.10 9.84 -0.15
CA LYS A 478 -12.22 10.56 -0.78
C LYS A 478 -12.24 10.39 -2.30
N VAL A 479 -11.06 10.37 -2.94
CA VAL A 479 -10.96 10.16 -4.39
C VAL A 479 -11.38 8.74 -4.74
N ILE A 480 -10.85 7.74 -4.02
CA ILE A 480 -11.20 6.34 -4.24
C ILE A 480 -12.71 6.12 -4.03
N SER A 481 -13.26 6.60 -2.90
CA SER A 481 -14.69 6.47 -2.59
C SER A 481 -15.58 7.07 -3.66
N LYS A 482 -15.21 8.24 -4.20
CA LYS A 482 -15.98 8.90 -5.26
C LYS A 482 -15.97 8.12 -6.59
N GLU A 483 -14.86 7.46 -6.89
CA GLU A 483 -14.70 6.71 -8.15
C GLU A 483 -15.17 5.26 -8.06
N LEU A 484 -15.14 4.68 -6.86
CA LEU A 484 -15.68 3.35 -6.60
C LEU A 484 -17.20 3.39 -6.47
N LYS A 485 -17.88 3.51 -7.59
CA LYS A 485 -19.36 3.49 -7.69
C LYS A 485 -19.99 2.18 -7.19
N TRP A 486 -19.19 1.20 -6.86
CA TRP A 486 -19.58 -0.16 -6.46
C TRP A 486 -19.20 -0.50 -5.01
N ILE A 487 -18.71 0.46 -4.23
CA ILE A 487 -18.70 0.29 -2.77
C ILE A 487 -20.15 0.40 -2.30
N SER A 488 -20.61 -0.57 -1.50
CA SER A 488 -21.88 -0.47 -0.84
C SER A 488 -21.87 0.83 -0.03
N GLU A 489 -22.71 1.78 -0.40
CA GLU A 489 -22.99 2.90 0.49
C GLU A 489 -23.46 2.25 1.79
N ALA A 490 -22.67 2.41 2.86
CA ALA A 490 -23.15 2.06 4.19
C ALA A 490 -24.50 2.74 4.29
N SER A 491 -25.56 1.95 4.29
CA SER A 491 -26.93 2.45 4.31
C SER A 491 -26.97 3.56 5.33
N SER A 492 -27.00 4.80 4.86
CA SER A 492 -27.35 5.94 5.66
C SER A 492 -28.73 5.57 6.20
N SER A 493 -28.74 5.12 7.47
CA SER A 493 -29.96 4.87 8.20
C SER A 493 -30.88 6.07 7.99
N ARG A 494 -31.94 5.84 7.25
CA ARG A 494 -33.11 6.70 7.29
C ARG A 494 -33.73 6.67 8.68
#